data_084f9d6a7d854b0053e8af8e4b73ec25
#
_entry.id   084f9d6a7d854b0053e8af8e4b73ec25
#
_cell.length_a   1.000
_cell.length_b   1.000
_cell.length_c   1.000
_cell.angle_alpha   90.00
_cell.angle_beta   90.00
_cell.angle_gamma   90.00
#
_symmetry.space_group_name_H-M   'P 1'
#
loop_
_entity.id
_entity.type
_entity.pdbx_description
1 polymer ?
#
loop_
_entity_poly.entity_id
_entity_poly.type
_entity_poly.pdbx_seq_one_letter_code
_entity_poly.pdbx_strand_id
1 'polypeptide(L)'
;MANLHLIGPFVRRFLLDEVGLERNLSINTQRSYRDTLRLLFHFLAERYAVEPTQVMVEQLTVDVIKHFLLYLEEERGNTIDTRNLRLTALHSFFRCVARQIPELIEHATQIHHIPLRRTLQPTVTYLEQAEIDAVLAAPDRTALQGQRDYALLLFLYNTGARATEAAQTTVGALQLDSAPAAVRFLGKGRKVRLCPLWSHTVEVLRGLLGSRLAGRDDLPVFLNIRRQRITRFGIHTLVERTVAKAASTTPSLRQKKVSPHTIRHTTAVALLRAGVDMNTIRAWLGHVSLETTNRYAQVDLAMKAKALETCAPTPVEGRRDATPVWHQDHDLMAFLASL
;
A
#
# COMPACT_ATOMS: atom_id res chain seq x y z
N MET A 1 -35.51 34.33 -2.11
CA MET A 1 -35.28 33.05 -2.83
C MET A 1 -33.86 32.64 -2.52
N ALA A 2 -33.65 31.44 -1.97
CA ALA A 2 -32.31 30.95 -1.74
C ALA A 2 -31.58 30.81 -3.09
N ASN A 3 -30.39 31.41 -3.22
CA ASN A 3 -29.58 31.26 -4.41
C ASN A 3 -29.11 29.81 -4.46
N LEU A 4 -29.74 28.96 -5.28
CA LEU A 4 -29.34 27.59 -5.52
C LEU A 4 -28.12 27.56 -6.46
N HIS A 5 -27.16 26.69 -6.17
CA HIS A 5 -25.90 26.69 -6.88
C HIS A 5 -25.75 25.41 -7.73
N LEU A 6 -25.69 25.55 -9.05
CA LEU A 6 -25.37 24.45 -9.96
C LEU A 6 -23.99 23.84 -9.62
N ILE A 7 -23.93 22.52 -9.52
CA ILE A 7 -22.71 21.81 -9.08
C ILE A 7 -21.59 21.83 -10.12
N GLY A 8 -21.92 21.91 -11.42
CA GLY A 8 -20.97 21.78 -12.53
C GLY A 8 -19.74 22.68 -12.44
N PRO A 9 -19.90 24.02 -12.23
CA PRO A 9 -18.78 24.94 -12.06
C PRO A 9 -17.84 24.54 -10.90
N PHE A 10 -18.40 24.08 -9.77
CA PHE A 10 -17.61 23.67 -8.59
C PHE A 10 -16.83 22.38 -8.84
N VAL A 11 -17.43 21.41 -9.54
CA VAL A 11 -16.76 20.17 -9.95
C VAL A 11 -15.58 20.49 -10.86
N ARG A 12 -15.77 21.37 -11.84
CA ARG A 12 -14.70 21.77 -12.75
C ARG A 12 -13.54 22.42 -12.00
N ARG A 13 -13.85 23.42 -11.16
CA ARG A 13 -12.83 24.12 -10.35
C ARG A 13 -12.14 23.19 -9.38
N PHE A 14 -12.88 22.31 -8.71
CA PHE A 14 -12.30 21.31 -7.80
C PHE A 14 -11.30 20.40 -8.51
N LEU A 15 -11.68 19.82 -9.65
CA LEU A 15 -10.83 18.84 -10.34
C LEU A 15 -9.64 19.49 -11.06
N LEU A 16 -9.83 20.66 -11.70
CA LEU A 16 -8.79 21.29 -12.50
C LEU A 16 -7.89 22.18 -11.64
N ASP A 17 -8.48 23.09 -10.87
CA ASP A 17 -7.73 24.12 -10.15
C ASP A 17 -7.22 23.56 -8.81
N GLU A 18 -8.12 23.19 -7.88
CA GLU A 18 -7.71 22.81 -6.53
C GLU A 18 -6.89 21.50 -6.52
N VAL A 19 -7.44 20.43 -7.11
CA VAL A 19 -6.82 19.10 -7.05
C VAL A 19 -5.62 19.02 -8.00
N GLY A 20 -5.73 19.62 -9.18
CA GLY A 20 -4.71 19.61 -10.22
C GLY A 20 -3.60 20.62 -9.97
N LEU A 21 -3.94 21.90 -9.92
CA LEU A 21 -2.96 23.00 -9.90
C LEU A 21 -2.51 23.36 -8.49
N GLU A 22 -3.46 23.73 -7.60
CA GLU A 22 -3.10 24.26 -6.27
C GLU A 22 -2.47 23.20 -5.36
N ARG A 23 -3.12 22.01 -5.26
CA ARG A 23 -2.63 20.92 -4.38
C ARG A 23 -1.67 19.97 -5.08
N ASN A 24 -1.52 20.08 -6.40
CA ASN A 24 -0.66 19.22 -7.22
C ASN A 24 -0.74 17.73 -6.82
N LEU A 25 -1.97 17.24 -6.65
CA LEU A 25 -2.18 15.85 -6.24
C LEU A 25 -1.82 14.90 -7.38
N SER A 26 -1.44 13.67 -7.02
CA SER A 26 -1.07 12.66 -8.02
C SER A 26 -2.21 12.41 -9.01
N ILE A 27 -1.89 12.11 -10.26
CA ILE A 27 -2.88 11.79 -11.32
C ILE A 27 -3.83 10.65 -10.89
N ASN A 28 -3.37 9.71 -10.06
CA ASN A 28 -4.22 8.65 -9.55
C ASN A 28 -5.24 9.18 -8.54
N THR A 29 -4.85 10.14 -7.70
CA THR A 29 -5.77 10.82 -6.76
C THR A 29 -6.80 11.64 -7.53
N GLN A 30 -6.36 12.40 -8.54
CA GLN A 30 -7.25 13.16 -9.42
C GLN A 30 -8.29 12.26 -10.10
N ARG A 31 -7.85 11.12 -10.65
CA ARG A 31 -8.73 10.12 -11.26
C ARG A 31 -9.71 9.52 -10.25
N SER A 32 -9.24 9.21 -9.05
CA SER A 32 -10.10 8.68 -7.99
C SER A 32 -11.19 9.67 -7.58
N TYR A 33 -10.87 10.94 -7.47
CA TYR A 33 -11.83 11.99 -7.15
C TYR A 33 -12.84 12.20 -8.27
N ARG A 34 -12.36 12.28 -9.52
CA ARG A 34 -13.24 12.33 -10.72
C ARG A 34 -14.20 11.16 -10.76
N ASP A 35 -13.69 9.93 -10.56
CA ASP A 35 -14.50 8.71 -10.62
C ASP A 35 -15.53 8.65 -9.49
N THR A 36 -15.22 9.24 -8.32
CA THR A 36 -16.18 9.37 -7.22
C THR A 36 -17.35 10.26 -7.62
N LEU A 37 -17.07 11.45 -8.16
CA LEU A 37 -18.11 12.39 -8.59
C LEU A 37 -18.92 11.81 -9.75
N ARG A 38 -18.29 11.13 -10.70
CA ARG A 38 -18.99 10.45 -11.77
C ARG A 38 -19.96 9.40 -11.25
N LEU A 39 -19.55 8.58 -10.28
CA LEU A 39 -20.42 7.59 -9.65
C LEU A 39 -21.58 8.24 -8.90
N LEU A 40 -21.34 9.36 -8.20
CA LEU A 40 -22.39 10.09 -7.53
C LEU A 40 -23.43 10.63 -8.54
N PHE A 41 -23.02 11.17 -9.66
CA PHE A 41 -23.94 11.67 -10.68
C PHE A 41 -24.77 10.52 -11.31
N HIS A 42 -24.18 9.37 -11.56
CA HIS A 42 -24.93 8.19 -12.01
C HIS A 42 -25.98 7.76 -10.97
N PHE A 43 -25.60 7.70 -9.70
CA PHE A 43 -26.52 7.40 -8.62
C PHE A 43 -27.69 8.39 -8.53
N LEU A 44 -27.41 9.69 -8.66
CA LEU A 44 -28.45 10.72 -8.64
C LEU A 44 -29.42 10.60 -9.81
N ALA A 45 -28.91 10.35 -11.01
CA ALA A 45 -29.72 10.14 -12.20
C ALA A 45 -30.63 8.89 -12.06
N GLU A 46 -30.07 7.78 -11.56
CA GLU A 46 -30.81 6.53 -11.40
C GLU A 46 -31.85 6.56 -10.26
N ARG A 47 -31.55 7.20 -9.14
CA ARG A 47 -32.38 7.13 -7.92
C ARG A 47 -33.26 8.33 -7.71
N TYR A 48 -32.87 9.51 -8.22
CA TYR A 48 -33.58 10.77 -7.99
C TYR A 48 -34.07 11.39 -9.29
N ALA A 49 -33.82 10.77 -10.44
CA ALA A 49 -34.17 11.27 -11.78
C ALA A 49 -33.65 12.69 -12.04
N VAL A 50 -32.50 13.06 -11.47
CA VAL A 50 -31.87 14.39 -11.63
C VAL A 50 -30.77 14.29 -12.66
N GLU A 51 -30.91 15.05 -13.74
CA GLU A 51 -29.87 15.18 -14.75
C GLU A 51 -28.58 15.80 -14.17
N PRO A 52 -27.38 15.27 -14.50
CA PRO A 52 -26.11 15.75 -13.94
C PRO A 52 -25.87 17.24 -14.12
N THR A 53 -26.42 17.84 -15.19
CA THR A 53 -26.33 19.27 -15.51
C THR A 53 -27.23 20.15 -14.64
N GLN A 54 -28.24 19.56 -13.99
CA GLN A 54 -29.25 20.24 -13.17
C GLN A 54 -29.03 20.06 -11.68
N VAL A 55 -28.04 19.25 -11.28
CA VAL A 55 -27.75 19.01 -9.86
C VAL A 55 -27.34 20.30 -9.17
N MET A 56 -28.02 20.63 -8.07
CA MET A 56 -27.64 21.73 -7.18
C MET A 56 -26.82 21.21 -6.00
N VAL A 57 -25.88 22.01 -5.52
CA VAL A 57 -25.04 21.64 -4.37
C VAL A 57 -25.88 21.33 -3.14
N GLU A 58 -26.93 22.11 -2.91
CA GLU A 58 -27.86 22.01 -1.76
C GLU A 58 -28.67 20.71 -1.77
N GLN A 59 -28.89 20.11 -2.94
CA GLN A 59 -29.57 18.82 -3.06
C GLN A 59 -28.73 17.65 -2.54
N LEU A 60 -27.42 17.82 -2.45
CA LEU A 60 -26.51 16.81 -1.91
C LEU A 60 -26.49 16.83 -0.39
N THR A 61 -27.64 16.57 0.22
CA THR A 61 -27.79 16.53 1.68
C THR A 61 -27.02 15.37 2.30
N VAL A 62 -26.87 15.40 3.63
CA VAL A 62 -26.25 14.28 4.40
C VAL A 62 -26.92 12.95 4.08
N ASP A 63 -28.25 12.93 3.94
CA ASP A 63 -28.99 11.72 3.66
C ASP A 63 -28.76 11.21 2.24
N VAL A 64 -28.71 12.08 1.25
CA VAL A 64 -28.35 11.72 -0.13
C VAL A 64 -26.94 11.11 -0.18
N ILE A 65 -25.97 11.72 0.51
CA ILE A 65 -24.60 11.17 0.57
C ILE A 65 -24.57 9.83 1.31
N LYS A 66 -25.33 9.65 2.41
CA LYS A 66 -25.41 8.35 3.11
C LYS A 66 -26.04 7.28 2.21
N HIS A 67 -27.11 7.59 1.47
CA HIS A 67 -27.73 6.66 0.52
C HIS A 67 -26.76 6.28 -0.60
N PHE A 68 -25.99 7.26 -1.13
CA PHE A 68 -24.93 6.94 -2.10
C PHE A 68 -23.86 6.00 -1.54
N LEU A 69 -23.45 6.19 -0.28
CA LEU A 69 -22.46 5.32 0.35
C LEU A 69 -23.01 3.89 0.58
N LEU A 70 -24.29 3.76 0.93
CA LEU A 70 -25.01 2.48 1.03
C LEU A 70 -25.09 1.79 -0.34
N TYR A 71 -25.50 2.50 -1.38
CA TYR A 71 -25.51 2.00 -2.76
C TYR A 71 -24.13 1.45 -3.19
N LEU A 72 -23.04 2.13 -2.81
CA LEU A 72 -21.70 1.64 -3.12
C LEU A 72 -21.39 0.30 -2.43
N GLU A 73 -21.87 0.11 -1.20
CA GLU A 73 -21.63 -1.11 -0.42
C GLU A 73 -22.54 -2.27 -0.88
N GLU A 74 -23.84 -2.03 -0.92
CA GLU A 74 -24.86 -3.08 -1.09
C GLU A 74 -25.06 -3.48 -2.55
N GLU A 75 -25.14 -2.51 -3.45
CA GLU A 75 -25.43 -2.80 -4.86
C GLU A 75 -24.16 -2.94 -5.70
N ARG A 76 -23.09 -2.19 -5.38
CA ARG A 76 -21.84 -2.28 -6.12
C ARG A 76 -20.80 -3.20 -5.46
N GLY A 77 -21.08 -3.76 -4.29
CA GLY A 77 -20.19 -4.68 -3.58
C GLY A 77 -18.84 -4.06 -3.18
N ASN A 78 -18.79 -2.74 -2.97
CA ASN A 78 -17.56 -2.08 -2.60
C ASN A 78 -17.14 -2.42 -1.16
N THR A 79 -15.85 -2.62 -0.94
CA THR A 79 -15.31 -2.76 0.41
C THR A 79 -15.44 -1.45 1.20
N ILE A 80 -15.43 -1.55 2.54
CA ILE A 80 -15.44 -0.39 3.44
C ILE A 80 -14.29 0.57 3.13
N ASP A 81 -13.10 0.08 2.79
CA ASP A 81 -11.97 0.93 2.39
C ASP A 81 -12.27 1.74 1.12
N THR A 82 -12.89 1.10 0.13
CA THR A 82 -13.29 1.78 -1.11
C THR A 82 -14.38 2.82 -0.82
N ARG A 83 -15.37 2.47 0.00
CA ARG A 83 -16.41 3.39 0.46
C ARG A 83 -15.81 4.60 1.18
N ASN A 84 -14.88 4.39 2.10
CA ASN A 84 -14.19 5.45 2.84
C ASN A 84 -13.35 6.34 1.92
N LEU A 85 -12.69 5.75 0.93
CA LEU A 85 -11.96 6.51 -0.10
C LEU A 85 -12.90 7.45 -0.87
N ARG A 86 -14.11 6.97 -1.24
CA ARG A 86 -15.13 7.80 -1.91
C ARG A 86 -15.63 8.92 -1.00
N LEU A 87 -15.89 8.63 0.27
CA LEU A 87 -16.31 9.65 1.23
C LEU A 87 -15.20 10.72 1.43
N THR A 88 -13.94 10.31 1.50
CA THR A 88 -12.81 11.26 1.59
C THR A 88 -12.75 12.21 0.37
N ALA A 89 -13.07 11.71 -0.82
CA ALA A 89 -13.16 12.55 -2.02
C ALA A 89 -14.30 13.57 -1.90
N LEU A 90 -15.47 13.16 -1.39
CA LEU A 90 -16.61 14.05 -1.15
C LEU A 90 -16.30 15.09 -0.08
N HIS A 91 -15.68 14.69 1.05
CA HIS A 91 -15.22 15.65 2.06
C HIS A 91 -14.27 16.71 1.48
N SER A 92 -13.36 16.29 0.59
CA SER A 92 -12.46 17.23 -0.09
C SER A 92 -13.21 18.16 -1.03
N PHE A 93 -14.20 17.66 -1.76
CA PHE A 93 -15.05 18.45 -2.67
C PHE A 93 -15.88 19.48 -1.89
N PHE A 94 -16.60 19.07 -0.86
CA PHE A 94 -17.44 20.00 -0.09
C PHE A 94 -16.63 21.05 0.67
N ARG A 95 -15.40 20.71 1.10
CA ARG A 95 -14.47 21.72 1.65
C ARG A 95 -14.08 22.77 0.61
N CYS A 96 -13.92 22.37 -0.65
CA CYS A 96 -13.69 23.31 -1.76
C CYS A 96 -14.90 24.21 -1.99
N VAL A 97 -16.12 23.65 -1.97
CA VAL A 97 -17.36 24.39 -2.11
C VAL A 97 -17.52 25.43 -1.00
N ALA A 98 -17.34 25.03 0.27
CA ALA A 98 -17.46 25.92 1.43
C ALA A 98 -16.52 27.13 1.38
N ARG A 99 -15.32 26.97 0.80
CA ARG A 99 -14.39 28.10 0.62
C ARG A 99 -14.84 29.09 -0.46
N GLN A 100 -15.69 28.66 -1.37
CA GLN A 100 -16.18 29.49 -2.47
C GLN A 100 -17.52 30.16 -2.13
N ILE A 101 -18.34 29.49 -1.34
CA ILE A 101 -19.67 29.94 -0.94
C ILE A 101 -19.77 29.83 0.59
N PRO A 102 -19.53 30.97 1.31
CA PRO A 102 -19.60 30.97 2.76
C PRO A 102 -20.97 30.53 3.33
N GLU A 103 -22.05 30.74 2.60
CA GLU A 103 -23.41 30.35 2.99
C GLU A 103 -23.57 28.83 3.08
N LEU A 104 -22.72 28.07 2.37
CA LEU A 104 -22.73 26.60 2.38
C LEU A 104 -21.74 25.98 3.38
N ILE A 105 -21.11 26.77 4.25
CA ILE A 105 -20.15 26.26 5.26
C ILE A 105 -20.84 25.24 6.18
N GLU A 106 -22.03 25.56 6.68
CA GLU A 106 -22.76 24.64 7.57
C GLU A 106 -23.12 23.33 6.84
N HIS A 107 -23.64 23.42 5.62
CA HIS A 107 -23.98 22.27 4.78
C HIS A 107 -22.73 21.37 4.53
N ALA A 108 -21.63 21.97 4.15
CA ALA A 108 -20.36 21.24 3.95
C ALA A 108 -19.82 20.61 5.24
N THR A 109 -20.00 21.30 6.37
CA THR A 109 -19.61 20.80 7.69
C THR A 109 -20.43 19.57 8.10
N GLN A 110 -21.74 19.61 7.89
CA GLN A 110 -22.62 18.46 8.16
C GLN A 110 -22.20 17.23 7.34
N ILE A 111 -21.86 17.40 6.06
CA ILE A 111 -21.34 16.30 5.22
C ILE A 111 -19.98 15.83 5.73
N HIS A 112 -19.11 16.75 6.17
CA HIS A 112 -17.81 16.40 6.70
C HIS A 112 -17.89 15.58 8.01
N HIS A 113 -18.96 15.74 8.78
CA HIS A 113 -19.23 14.94 9.97
C HIS A 113 -19.69 13.51 9.69
N ILE A 114 -19.97 13.13 8.44
CA ILE A 114 -20.23 11.72 8.12
C ILE A 114 -18.95 10.90 8.44
N PRO A 115 -19.02 9.94 9.38
CA PRO A 115 -17.82 9.26 9.83
C PRO A 115 -17.31 8.25 8.80
N LEU A 116 -15.98 8.10 8.74
CA LEU A 116 -15.36 6.96 8.11
C LEU A 116 -15.67 5.70 8.93
N ARG A 117 -16.07 4.62 8.28
CA ARG A 117 -16.29 3.34 8.96
C ARG A 117 -14.95 2.70 9.34
N ARG A 118 -14.90 2.09 10.49
CA ARG A 118 -13.74 1.31 10.92
C ARG A 118 -13.58 0.09 10.01
N THR A 119 -12.36 -0.17 9.59
CA THR A 119 -11.99 -1.38 8.85
C THR A 119 -11.12 -2.26 9.73
N LEU A 120 -11.36 -3.54 9.71
CA LEU A 120 -10.42 -4.50 10.25
C LEU A 120 -9.18 -4.45 9.37
N GLN A 121 -8.03 -4.18 9.95
CA GLN A 121 -6.79 -4.25 9.20
C GLN A 121 -6.50 -5.70 8.85
N PRO A 122 -6.51 -6.09 7.56
CA PRO A 122 -6.24 -7.47 7.19
C PRO A 122 -4.82 -7.82 7.60
N THR A 123 -4.63 -9.07 8.06
CA THR A 123 -3.30 -9.63 8.29
C THR A 123 -2.47 -9.52 7.01
N VAL A 124 -1.23 -9.10 7.15
CA VAL A 124 -0.32 -8.92 6.01
C VAL A 124 -0.01 -10.29 5.41
N THR A 125 -0.45 -10.53 4.17
CA THR A 125 -0.07 -11.73 3.42
C THR A 125 1.36 -11.58 2.91
N TYR A 126 2.22 -12.55 3.23
CA TYR A 126 3.59 -12.66 2.72
C TYR A 126 3.90 -14.11 2.35
N LEU A 127 5.01 -14.33 1.66
CA LEU A 127 5.50 -15.64 1.27
C LEU A 127 6.58 -16.10 2.27
N GLU A 128 6.48 -17.35 2.70
CA GLU A 128 7.56 -18.01 3.42
C GLU A 128 8.75 -18.27 2.48
N GLN A 129 9.95 -18.57 3.02
CA GLN A 129 11.16 -18.73 2.24
C GLN A 129 10.99 -19.78 1.12
N ALA A 130 10.43 -20.95 1.44
CA ALA A 130 10.18 -22.00 0.45
C ALA A 130 9.21 -21.58 -0.66
N GLU A 131 8.24 -20.72 -0.35
CA GLU A 131 7.26 -20.22 -1.32
C GLU A 131 7.88 -19.20 -2.28
N ILE A 132 8.68 -18.25 -1.75
CA ILE A 132 9.36 -17.27 -2.62
C ILE A 132 10.42 -17.96 -3.48
N ASP A 133 11.12 -18.94 -2.97
CA ASP A 133 12.10 -19.74 -3.73
C ASP A 133 11.42 -20.51 -4.87
N ALA A 134 10.25 -21.11 -4.62
CA ALA A 134 9.45 -21.78 -5.65
C ALA A 134 8.97 -20.79 -6.73
N VAL A 135 8.54 -19.58 -6.34
CA VAL A 135 8.14 -18.54 -7.28
C VAL A 135 9.32 -18.08 -8.13
N LEU A 136 10.50 -17.92 -7.56
CA LEU A 136 11.72 -17.55 -8.28
C LEU A 136 12.22 -18.68 -9.20
N ALA A 137 12.00 -19.94 -8.85
CA ALA A 137 12.39 -21.10 -9.67
C ALA A 137 11.43 -21.38 -10.83
N ALA A 138 10.20 -20.86 -10.79
CA ALA A 138 9.16 -21.21 -11.76
C ALA A 138 9.38 -20.68 -13.21
N PRO A 139 10.04 -19.52 -13.48
CA PRO A 139 10.33 -19.09 -14.85
C PRO A 139 11.29 -20.05 -15.55
N ASP A 140 10.99 -20.35 -16.82
CA ASP A 140 11.90 -21.13 -17.67
C ASP A 140 13.05 -20.23 -18.18
N ARG A 141 14.20 -20.31 -17.55
CA ARG A 141 15.37 -19.48 -17.86
C ARG A 141 16.09 -19.84 -19.15
N THR A 142 15.69 -20.92 -19.85
CA THR A 142 16.22 -21.22 -21.19
C THR A 142 15.67 -20.28 -22.24
N ALA A 143 14.44 -19.77 -22.03
CA ALA A 143 13.79 -18.80 -22.91
C ALA A 143 14.08 -17.36 -22.45
N LEU A 144 14.26 -16.43 -23.40
CA LEU A 144 14.49 -14.99 -23.15
C LEU A 144 13.40 -14.38 -22.26
N GLN A 145 12.15 -14.78 -22.47
CA GLN A 145 11.04 -14.32 -21.65
C GLN A 145 11.17 -14.78 -20.21
N GLY A 146 11.57 -16.04 -19.99
CA GLY A 146 11.76 -16.57 -18.64
C GLY A 146 12.97 -15.97 -17.94
N GLN A 147 14.05 -15.66 -18.64
CA GLN A 147 15.18 -14.90 -18.10
C GLN A 147 14.74 -13.52 -17.61
N ARG A 148 13.95 -12.79 -18.42
CA ARG A 148 13.37 -11.50 -18.03
C ARG A 148 12.43 -11.64 -16.82
N ASP A 149 11.56 -12.66 -16.81
CA ASP A 149 10.60 -12.90 -15.74
C ASP A 149 11.32 -13.20 -14.42
N TYR A 150 12.35 -14.04 -14.46
CA TYR A 150 13.20 -14.30 -13.31
C TYR A 150 13.91 -13.05 -12.79
N ALA A 151 14.55 -12.30 -13.67
CA ALA A 151 15.23 -11.05 -13.31
C ALA A 151 14.29 -10.04 -12.65
N LEU A 152 13.07 -9.89 -13.17
CA LEU A 152 12.06 -9.00 -12.61
C LEU A 152 11.58 -9.47 -11.23
N LEU A 153 11.31 -10.76 -11.05
CA LEU A 153 10.88 -11.32 -9.76
C LEU A 153 11.99 -11.18 -8.70
N LEU A 154 13.23 -11.51 -9.07
CA LEU A 154 14.39 -11.34 -8.19
C LEU A 154 14.60 -9.88 -7.82
N PHE A 155 14.46 -8.96 -8.78
CA PHE A 155 14.53 -7.52 -8.55
C PHE A 155 13.44 -7.02 -7.59
N LEU A 156 12.18 -7.50 -7.76
CA LEU A 156 11.08 -7.16 -6.87
C LEU A 156 11.33 -7.66 -5.45
N TYR A 157 11.83 -8.89 -5.30
CA TYR A 157 12.13 -9.46 -3.99
C TYR A 157 13.33 -8.80 -3.32
N ASN A 158 14.42 -8.54 -4.05
CA ASN A 158 15.58 -7.84 -3.50
C ASN A 158 15.23 -6.43 -3.02
N THR A 159 14.50 -5.67 -3.84
CA THR A 159 14.32 -4.23 -3.61
C THR A 159 13.03 -3.88 -2.87
N GLY A 160 12.06 -4.79 -2.86
CA GLY A 160 10.70 -4.50 -2.42
C GLY A 160 10.03 -3.39 -3.23
N ALA A 161 10.44 -3.16 -4.48
CA ALA A 161 9.92 -2.09 -5.33
C ALA A 161 8.41 -2.24 -5.57
N ARG A 162 7.70 -1.11 -5.67
CA ARG A 162 6.32 -1.12 -6.17
C ARG A 162 6.31 -1.50 -7.65
N ALA A 163 5.26 -2.15 -8.13
CA ALA A 163 5.14 -2.52 -9.54
C ALA A 163 5.34 -1.31 -10.49
N THR A 164 4.87 -0.13 -10.11
CA THR A 164 5.08 1.11 -10.87
C THR A 164 6.54 1.54 -10.87
N GLU A 165 7.25 1.41 -9.75
CA GLU A 165 8.67 1.74 -9.63
C GLU A 165 9.52 0.79 -10.49
N ALA A 166 9.27 -0.52 -10.40
CA ALA A 166 9.95 -1.51 -11.23
C ALA A 166 9.67 -1.29 -12.73
N ALA A 167 8.42 -0.98 -13.10
CA ALA A 167 8.06 -0.67 -14.48
C ALA A 167 8.76 0.59 -15.02
N GLN A 168 9.01 1.58 -14.16
CA GLN A 168 9.64 2.85 -14.53
C GLN A 168 11.16 2.85 -14.42
N THR A 169 11.76 1.80 -13.87
CA THR A 169 13.22 1.71 -13.72
C THR A 169 13.89 1.73 -15.09
N THR A 170 14.86 2.64 -15.24
CA THR A 170 15.69 2.77 -16.43
C THR A 170 17.11 2.26 -16.16
N VAL A 171 17.87 2.03 -17.24
CA VAL A 171 19.26 1.59 -17.14
C VAL A 171 20.11 2.58 -16.32
N GLY A 172 19.95 3.87 -16.55
CA GLY A 172 20.68 4.92 -15.80
C GLY A 172 20.26 5.05 -14.32
N ALA A 173 19.19 4.36 -13.91
CA ALA A 173 18.84 4.26 -12.50
C ALA A 173 19.63 3.15 -11.76
N LEU A 174 20.30 2.26 -12.50
CA LEU A 174 21.10 1.16 -11.97
C LEU A 174 22.54 1.60 -11.77
N GLN A 175 23.06 1.45 -10.58
CA GLN A 175 24.47 1.70 -10.22
C GLN A 175 25.13 0.34 -9.98
N LEU A 176 25.35 -0.42 -11.08
CA LEU A 176 25.82 -1.81 -10.98
C LEU A 176 27.33 -1.91 -10.68
N ASP A 177 28.09 -0.86 -10.97
CA ASP A 177 29.55 -0.80 -10.79
C ASP A 177 29.97 -0.08 -9.50
N SER A 178 29.00 0.41 -8.72
CA SER A 178 29.25 1.00 -7.41
C SER A 178 29.44 -0.05 -6.32
N ALA A 179 30.09 0.33 -5.23
CA ALA A 179 30.24 -0.49 -4.04
C ALA A 179 29.60 0.24 -2.84
N PRO A 180 28.43 -0.19 -2.35
CA PRO A 180 27.60 -1.28 -2.86
C PRO A 180 26.85 -0.95 -4.16
N ALA A 181 26.60 -1.95 -4.98
CA ALA A 181 25.72 -1.80 -6.14
C ALA A 181 24.30 -1.46 -5.68
N ALA A 182 23.62 -0.57 -6.40
CA ALA A 182 22.33 -0.06 -5.96
C ALA A 182 21.42 0.29 -7.15
N VAL A 183 20.14 0.46 -6.86
CA VAL A 183 19.16 1.07 -7.77
C VAL A 183 18.56 2.31 -7.15
N ARG A 184 18.41 3.34 -7.96
CA ARG A 184 17.81 4.62 -7.59
C ARG A 184 16.33 4.64 -7.98
N PHE A 185 15.45 4.79 -6.99
CA PHE A 185 14.02 4.97 -7.20
C PHE A 185 13.59 6.41 -6.94
N LEU A 186 12.71 6.91 -7.80
CA LEU A 186 12.03 8.18 -7.61
C LEU A 186 10.65 7.91 -6.99
N GLY A 187 10.48 8.23 -5.72
CA GLY A 187 9.25 8.01 -4.98
C GLY A 187 8.26 9.19 -5.06
N LYS A 188 7.16 9.08 -4.31
CA LYS A 188 6.15 10.13 -4.18
C LYS A 188 6.79 11.42 -3.64
N GLY A 189 6.43 12.57 -4.25
CA GLY A 189 7.01 13.87 -3.87
C GLY A 189 8.46 14.06 -4.31
N ARG A 190 8.91 13.37 -5.36
CA ARG A 190 10.28 13.40 -5.91
C ARG A 190 11.38 12.98 -4.92
N LYS A 191 11.00 12.28 -3.84
CA LYS A 191 12.00 11.75 -2.90
C LYS A 191 12.75 10.60 -3.56
N VAL A 192 14.07 10.74 -3.60
CA VAL A 192 14.98 9.70 -4.12
C VAL A 192 15.31 8.74 -2.99
N ARG A 193 15.28 7.43 -3.28
CA ARG A 193 15.87 6.42 -2.42
C ARG A 193 16.81 5.53 -3.20
N LEU A 194 17.91 5.15 -2.58
CA LEU A 194 18.82 4.14 -3.06
C LEU A 194 18.47 2.82 -2.38
N CYS A 195 18.44 1.75 -3.15
CA CYS A 195 18.21 0.41 -2.65
C CYS A 195 19.38 -0.49 -3.07
N PRO A 196 20.13 -1.07 -2.12
CA PRO A 196 21.24 -1.96 -2.45
C PRO A 196 20.76 -3.21 -3.20
N LEU A 197 21.63 -3.70 -4.07
CA LEU A 197 21.37 -4.91 -4.84
C LEU A 197 22.28 -6.04 -4.37
N TRP A 198 21.73 -7.25 -4.28
CA TRP A 198 22.53 -8.46 -4.06
C TRP A 198 23.46 -8.70 -5.26
N SER A 199 24.63 -9.26 -5.03
CA SER A 199 25.59 -9.60 -6.10
C SER A 199 24.93 -10.44 -7.20
N HIS A 200 24.13 -11.43 -6.81
CA HIS A 200 23.39 -12.25 -7.76
C HIS A 200 22.35 -11.45 -8.57
N THR A 201 21.67 -10.47 -7.97
CA THR A 201 20.75 -9.57 -8.71
C THR A 201 21.50 -8.75 -9.74
N VAL A 202 22.72 -8.27 -9.40
CA VAL A 202 23.59 -7.53 -10.32
C VAL A 202 23.99 -8.40 -11.51
N GLU A 203 24.44 -9.62 -11.27
CA GLU A 203 24.82 -10.59 -12.33
C GLU A 203 23.64 -10.85 -13.28
N VAL A 204 22.48 -11.15 -12.72
CA VAL A 204 21.25 -11.40 -13.51
C VAL A 204 20.83 -10.18 -14.33
N LEU A 205 20.91 -8.98 -13.76
CA LEU A 205 20.61 -7.74 -14.48
C LEU A 205 21.62 -7.45 -15.58
N ARG A 206 22.92 -7.68 -15.34
CA ARG A 206 23.96 -7.55 -16.36
C ARG A 206 23.73 -8.53 -17.51
N GLY A 207 23.41 -9.78 -17.21
CA GLY A 207 23.08 -10.79 -18.23
C GLY A 207 21.85 -10.42 -19.06
N LEU A 208 20.78 -9.94 -18.40
CA LEU A 208 19.55 -9.50 -19.07
C LEU A 208 19.77 -8.29 -19.98
N LEU A 209 20.57 -7.34 -19.53
CA LEU A 209 20.75 -6.07 -20.25
C LEU A 209 21.78 -6.19 -21.37
N GLY A 210 22.86 -6.96 -21.17
CA GLY A 210 23.92 -7.14 -22.16
C GLY A 210 24.39 -5.80 -22.74
N SER A 211 24.39 -5.69 -24.07
CA SER A 211 24.79 -4.48 -24.78
C SER A 211 23.89 -3.24 -24.51
N ARG A 212 22.72 -3.42 -23.93
CA ARG A 212 21.82 -2.30 -23.54
C ARG A 212 22.37 -1.46 -22.39
N LEU A 213 23.38 -1.96 -21.65
CA LEU A 213 24.08 -1.20 -20.60
C LEU A 213 24.97 -0.08 -21.19
N ALA A 214 25.42 -0.23 -22.43
CA ALA A 214 26.29 0.74 -23.07
C ALA A 214 25.48 1.90 -23.68
N GLY A 215 25.49 3.05 -23.04
CA GLY A 215 25.27 4.34 -23.72
C GLY A 215 23.83 4.89 -23.75
N ARG A 216 22.83 4.29 -23.08
CA ARG A 216 21.46 4.83 -23.08
C ARG A 216 20.76 4.67 -21.73
N ASP A 217 20.93 5.69 -20.91
CA ASP A 217 20.36 5.75 -19.55
C ASP A 217 18.83 5.77 -19.50
N ASP A 218 18.16 6.22 -20.56
CA ASP A 218 16.71 6.36 -20.67
C ASP A 218 15.98 5.04 -20.96
N LEU A 219 16.72 4.00 -21.40
CA LEU A 219 16.12 2.71 -21.73
C LEU A 219 15.49 2.04 -20.52
N PRO A 220 14.27 1.48 -20.65
CA PRO A 220 13.66 0.73 -19.57
C PRO A 220 14.42 -0.58 -19.32
N VAL A 221 14.59 -0.96 -18.03
CA VAL A 221 15.24 -2.22 -17.66
C VAL A 221 14.40 -3.41 -18.10
N PHE A 222 13.11 -3.41 -17.81
CA PHE A 222 12.22 -4.51 -18.10
C PHE A 222 11.29 -4.20 -19.28
N LEU A 223 11.32 -5.08 -20.27
CA LEU A 223 10.53 -4.97 -21.49
C LEU A 223 9.44 -6.05 -21.53
N ASN A 224 8.31 -5.72 -22.15
CA ASN A 224 7.27 -6.69 -22.49
C ASN A 224 7.66 -7.50 -23.75
N ILE A 225 6.79 -8.43 -24.18
CA ILE A 225 7.00 -9.26 -25.39
C ILE A 225 7.11 -8.43 -26.68
N ARG A 226 6.56 -7.21 -26.70
CA ARG A 226 6.64 -6.29 -27.83
C ARG A 226 7.88 -5.38 -27.78
N ARG A 227 8.84 -5.68 -26.91
CA ARG A 227 10.05 -4.86 -26.64
C ARG A 227 9.76 -3.43 -26.20
N GLN A 228 8.57 -3.18 -25.63
CA GLN A 228 8.20 -1.92 -25.02
C GLN A 228 8.36 -2.01 -23.49
N ARG A 229 8.40 -0.87 -22.82
CA ARG A 229 8.40 -0.79 -21.35
C ARG A 229 7.26 -1.65 -20.76
N ILE A 230 7.57 -2.52 -19.82
CA ILE A 230 6.54 -3.29 -19.13
C ILE A 230 5.66 -2.34 -18.30
N THR A 231 4.36 -2.62 -18.24
CA THR A 231 3.44 -1.84 -17.41
C THR A 231 3.26 -2.48 -16.03
N ARG A 232 2.75 -1.70 -15.05
CA ARG A 232 2.40 -2.25 -13.73
C ARG A 232 1.41 -3.42 -13.82
N PHE A 233 0.51 -3.38 -14.79
CA PHE A 233 -0.45 -4.47 -15.03
C PHE A 233 0.26 -5.70 -15.61
N GLY A 234 1.20 -5.50 -16.55
CA GLY A 234 2.03 -6.59 -17.07
C GLY A 234 2.87 -7.27 -15.98
N ILE A 235 3.39 -6.49 -15.01
CA ILE A 235 4.08 -7.05 -13.84
C ILE A 235 3.12 -7.86 -12.97
N HIS A 236 1.90 -7.37 -12.75
CA HIS A 236 0.88 -8.08 -11.97
C HIS A 236 0.54 -9.43 -12.59
N THR A 237 0.19 -9.44 -13.89
CA THR A 237 -0.10 -10.67 -14.64
C THR A 237 1.08 -11.64 -14.66
N LEU A 238 2.32 -11.11 -14.75
CA LEU A 238 3.54 -11.94 -14.68
C LEU A 238 3.62 -12.65 -13.33
N VAL A 239 3.46 -11.92 -12.23
CA VAL A 239 3.50 -12.47 -10.87
C VAL A 239 2.41 -13.54 -10.71
N GLU A 240 1.15 -13.24 -11.08
CA GLU A 240 0.03 -14.18 -10.97
C GLU A 240 0.30 -15.47 -11.76
N ARG A 241 0.74 -15.36 -13.01
CA ARG A 241 1.07 -16.52 -13.85
C ARG A 241 2.21 -17.35 -13.24
N THR A 242 3.25 -16.70 -12.73
CA THR A 242 4.40 -17.39 -12.14
C THR A 242 4.02 -18.10 -10.85
N VAL A 243 3.22 -17.47 -10.00
CA VAL A 243 2.69 -18.06 -8.77
C VAL A 243 1.79 -19.26 -9.09
N ALA A 244 0.91 -19.15 -10.07
CA ALA A 244 0.09 -20.27 -10.51
C ALA A 244 0.93 -21.47 -10.97
N LYS A 245 2.05 -21.21 -11.67
CA LYS A 245 3.02 -22.27 -12.05
C LYS A 245 3.74 -22.84 -10.83
N ALA A 246 4.22 -22.03 -9.90
CA ALA A 246 4.87 -22.46 -8.67
C ALA A 246 3.94 -23.26 -7.74
N ALA A 247 2.63 -22.97 -7.77
CA ALA A 247 1.64 -23.68 -6.97
C ALA A 247 1.45 -25.16 -7.34
N SER A 248 1.98 -25.61 -8.48
CA SER A 248 2.04 -27.03 -8.83
C SER A 248 3.01 -27.81 -7.95
N THR A 249 4.12 -27.20 -7.55
CA THR A 249 5.15 -27.79 -6.68
C THR A 249 5.01 -27.37 -5.23
N THR A 250 4.36 -26.23 -4.96
CA THR A 250 4.20 -25.65 -3.61
C THR A 250 2.72 -25.33 -3.37
N PRO A 251 1.93 -26.32 -2.91
CA PRO A 251 0.45 -26.20 -2.81
C PRO A 251 -0.04 -25.08 -1.88
N SER A 252 0.76 -24.67 -0.88
CA SER A 252 0.41 -23.58 0.04
C SER A 252 0.16 -22.23 -0.68
N LEU A 253 0.79 -22.03 -1.86
CA LEU A 253 0.58 -20.86 -2.68
C LEU A 253 -0.85 -20.72 -3.21
N ARG A 254 -1.63 -21.83 -3.32
CA ARG A 254 -3.03 -21.80 -3.76
C ARG A 254 -3.95 -21.09 -2.76
N GLN A 255 -3.56 -21.05 -1.49
CA GLN A 255 -4.34 -20.42 -0.42
C GLN A 255 -4.02 -18.92 -0.27
N LYS A 256 -3.03 -18.42 -1.01
CA LYS A 256 -2.56 -17.03 -0.90
C LYS A 256 -2.87 -16.23 -2.17
N LYS A 257 -3.47 -15.06 -2.01
CA LYS A 257 -3.61 -14.11 -3.11
C LYS A 257 -2.30 -13.35 -3.26
N VAL A 258 -1.42 -13.82 -4.15
CA VAL A 258 -0.09 -13.24 -4.35
C VAL A 258 -0.11 -12.17 -5.44
N SER A 259 0.48 -11.04 -5.14
CA SER A 259 0.61 -9.89 -6.03
C SER A 259 2.02 -9.30 -5.90
N PRO A 260 2.44 -8.35 -6.74
CA PRO A 260 3.70 -7.62 -6.53
C PRO A 260 3.79 -6.97 -5.15
N HIS A 261 2.65 -6.58 -4.57
CA HIS A 261 2.61 -6.03 -3.22
C HIS A 261 2.89 -7.09 -2.15
N THR A 262 2.44 -8.33 -2.38
CA THR A 262 2.77 -9.47 -1.52
C THR A 262 4.28 -9.77 -1.53
N ILE A 263 4.94 -9.72 -2.70
CA ILE A 263 6.41 -9.87 -2.79
C ILE A 263 7.11 -8.76 -1.98
N ARG A 264 6.62 -7.52 -2.07
CA ARG A 264 7.16 -6.42 -1.26
C ARG A 264 6.96 -6.64 0.24
N HIS A 265 5.84 -7.21 0.67
CA HIS A 265 5.62 -7.60 2.06
C HIS A 265 6.59 -8.71 2.48
N THR A 266 6.82 -9.67 1.59
CA THR A 266 7.82 -10.75 1.79
C THR A 266 9.21 -10.17 2.01
N THR A 267 9.64 -9.20 1.19
CA THR A 267 10.91 -8.48 1.37
C THR A 267 10.98 -7.83 2.76
N ALA A 268 9.91 -7.14 3.17
CA ALA A 268 9.87 -6.48 4.47
C ALA A 268 10.03 -7.47 5.64
N VAL A 269 9.30 -8.60 5.57
CA VAL A 269 9.37 -9.65 6.59
C VAL A 269 10.74 -10.32 6.58
N ALA A 270 11.32 -10.57 5.41
CA ALA A 270 12.67 -11.16 5.29
C ALA A 270 13.74 -10.24 5.90
N LEU A 271 13.68 -8.93 5.63
CA LEU A 271 14.59 -7.94 6.24
C LEU A 271 14.41 -7.90 7.77
N LEU A 272 13.17 -7.93 8.23
CA LEU A 272 12.87 -7.93 9.67
C LEU A 272 13.44 -9.20 10.35
N ARG A 273 13.23 -10.38 9.76
CA ARG A 273 13.78 -11.66 10.25
C ARG A 273 15.31 -11.68 10.23
N ALA A 274 15.92 -10.96 9.29
CA ALA A 274 17.38 -10.77 9.26
C ALA A 274 17.88 -9.77 10.32
N GLY A 275 17.02 -9.21 11.17
CA GLY A 275 17.40 -8.30 12.24
C GLY A 275 17.57 -6.84 11.79
N VAL A 276 17.14 -6.48 10.59
CA VAL A 276 17.21 -5.09 10.10
C VAL A 276 16.18 -4.24 10.87
N ASP A 277 16.61 -3.09 11.37
CA ASP A 277 15.75 -2.20 12.14
C ASP A 277 14.60 -1.60 11.29
N MET A 278 13.50 -1.24 11.97
CA MET A 278 12.27 -0.77 11.30
C MET A 278 12.45 0.53 10.53
N ASN A 279 13.35 1.43 10.94
CA ASN A 279 13.59 2.68 10.25
C ASN A 279 14.35 2.43 8.94
N THR A 280 15.32 1.52 8.97
CA THR A 280 16.04 1.06 7.78
C THR A 280 15.07 0.36 6.80
N ILE A 281 14.19 -0.53 7.28
CA ILE A 281 13.15 -1.16 6.44
C ILE A 281 12.22 -0.09 5.84
N ARG A 282 11.83 0.90 6.63
CA ARG A 282 11.02 2.03 6.13
C ARG A 282 11.72 2.82 5.04
N ALA A 283 13.00 3.15 5.23
CA ALA A 283 13.82 3.84 4.24
C ALA A 283 14.00 3.00 2.97
N TRP A 284 14.31 1.69 3.14
CA TRP A 284 14.43 0.72 2.05
C TRP A 284 13.19 0.67 1.17
N LEU A 285 12.03 0.53 1.78
CA LEU A 285 10.76 0.42 1.07
C LEU A 285 10.21 1.79 0.63
N GLY A 286 10.67 2.90 1.17
CA GLY A 286 10.11 4.22 0.93
C GLY A 286 8.68 4.36 1.45
N HIS A 287 8.42 3.91 2.69
CA HIS A 287 7.16 4.14 3.38
C HIS A 287 7.12 5.55 3.97
N VAL A 288 6.06 6.29 3.67
CA VAL A 288 5.85 7.64 4.21
C VAL A 288 5.42 7.58 5.67
N SER A 289 4.65 6.55 6.07
CA SER A 289 4.13 6.35 7.42
C SER A 289 4.82 5.19 8.14
N LEU A 290 5.14 5.37 9.41
CA LEU A 290 5.59 4.32 10.33
C LEU A 290 4.54 3.23 10.50
N GLU A 291 3.26 3.60 10.52
CA GLU A 291 2.13 2.68 10.66
C GLU A 291 2.15 1.57 9.58
N THR A 292 2.52 1.93 8.34
CA THR A 292 2.66 0.96 7.25
C THR A 292 3.76 -0.06 7.53
N THR A 293 4.83 0.33 8.21
CA THR A 293 5.96 -0.56 8.54
C THR A 293 5.69 -1.35 9.83
N ASN A 294 5.03 -0.75 10.82
CA ASN A 294 4.67 -1.40 12.08
C ASN A 294 3.78 -2.63 11.90
N ARG A 295 3.03 -2.72 10.79
CA ARG A 295 2.22 -3.91 10.43
C ARG A 295 3.08 -5.18 10.31
N TYR A 296 4.35 -5.05 9.95
CA TYR A 296 5.27 -6.19 9.86
C TYR A 296 5.75 -6.65 11.24
N ALA A 297 5.91 -5.75 12.20
CA ALA A 297 6.31 -6.09 13.56
C ALA A 297 5.28 -6.96 14.30
N GLN A 298 4.02 -6.94 13.83
CA GLN A 298 2.95 -7.78 14.42
C GLN A 298 2.99 -9.23 13.92
N VAL A 299 3.68 -9.49 12.81
CA VAL A 299 3.58 -10.75 12.05
C VAL A 299 4.50 -11.84 12.60
N ASP A 300 5.62 -11.50 13.25
CA ASP A 300 6.63 -12.48 13.65
C ASP A 300 6.69 -12.69 15.16
N LEU A 301 6.00 -13.75 15.63
CA LEU A 301 6.01 -14.18 17.04
C LEU A 301 7.41 -14.70 17.46
N ALA A 302 8.15 -15.33 16.52
CA ALA A 302 9.49 -15.86 16.81
C ALA A 302 10.49 -14.74 17.11
N MET A 303 10.42 -13.61 16.42
CA MET A 303 11.23 -12.43 16.77
C MET A 303 10.88 -11.86 18.13
N LYS A 304 9.60 -11.84 18.48
CA LYS A 304 9.17 -11.38 19.83
C LYS A 304 9.68 -12.31 20.91
N ALA A 305 9.61 -13.61 20.69
CA ALA A 305 10.15 -14.61 21.62
C ALA A 305 11.67 -14.44 21.79
N LYS A 306 12.42 -14.29 20.68
CA LYS A 306 13.86 -14.05 20.71
C LYS A 306 14.24 -12.76 21.43
N ALA A 307 13.49 -11.69 21.20
CA ALA A 307 13.68 -10.42 21.92
C ALA A 307 13.39 -10.57 23.43
N LEU A 308 12.38 -11.36 23.77
CA LEU A 308 12.03 -11.65 25.16
C LEU A 308 13.14 -12.46 25.86
N GLU A 309 13.72 -13.45 25.15
CA GLU A 309 14.87 -14.22 25.67
C GLU A 309 16.09 -13.35 25.97
N THR A 310 16.37 -12.34 25.12
CA THR A 310 17.48 -11.38 25.35
C THR A 310 17.24 -10.47 26.55
N CYS A 311 15.97 -10.27 26.94
CA CYS A 311 15.58 -9.47 28.10
C CYS A 311 15.31 -10.32 29.35
N ALA A 312 15.47 -11.65 29.26
CA ALA A 312 15.26 -12.53 30.41
C ALA A 312 16.26 -12.16 31.52
N PRO A 313 15.79 -11.95 32.75
CA PRO A 313 16.70 -11.67 33.87
C PRO A 313 17.62 -12.89 34.04
N THR A 314 18.92 -12.62 34.23
CA THR A 314 19.89 -13.66 34.55
C THR A 314 19.40 -14.38 35.82
N PRO A 315 19.27 -15.71 35.85
CA PRO A 315 18.90 -16.41 37.05
C PRO A 315 19.93 -16.07 38.13
N VAL A 316 19.48 -15.41 39.18
CA VAL A 316 20.31 -15.19 40.36
C VAL A 316 20.38 -16.51 41.10
N GLU A 317 21.43 -17.28 40.87
CA GLU A 317 21.73 -18.47 41.70
C GLU A 317 21.82 -18.00 43.14
N GLY A 318 20.86 -18.42 43.97
CA GLY A 318 21.01 -18.34 45.42
C GLY A 318 20.01 -17.49 46.21
N ARG A 319 18.94 -16.95 45.61
CA ARG A 319 17.81 -16.49 46.45
C ARG A 319 16.81 -17.62 46.60
N ARG A 320 16.87 -18.32 47.75
CA ARG A 320 15.73 -19.09 48.24
C ARG A 320 14.52 -18.16 48.26
N ASP A 321 13.39 -18.66 47.80
CA ASP A 321 12.10 -17.98 47.87
C ASP A 321 11.83 -17.51 49.28
N ALA A 322 12.21 -16.28 49.55
CA ALA A 322 11.70 -15.59 50.74
C ALA A 322 10.25 -15.28 50.41
N THR A 323 9.33 -15.99 51.03
CA THR A 323 7.90 -15.65 50.98
C THR A 323 7.77 -14.15 51.23
N PRO A 324 7.10 -13.41 50.36
CA PRO A 324 6.95 -11.96 50.53
C PRO A 324 6.39 -11.66 51.91
N VAL A 325 6.94 -10.68 52.61
CA VAL A 325 6.61 -10.31 53.99
C VAL A 325 5.09 -10.10 54.19
N TRP A 326 4.38 -9.62 53.17
CA TRP A 326 2.94 -9.45 53.19
C TRP A 326 2.13 -10.76 53.22
N HIS A 327 2.71 -11.90 52.86
CA HIS A 327 2.08 -13.23 53.02
C HIS A 327 1.99 -13.64 54.49
N GLN A 328 2.73 -12.99 55.39
CA GLN A 328 2.74 -13.25 56.83
C GLN A 328 1.78 -12.34 57.59
N ASP A 329 1.21 -11.32 56.93
CA ASP A 329 0.23 -10.42 57.53
C ASP A 329 -1.19 -11.00 57.38
N HIS A 330 -1.55 -11.86 58.33
CA HIS A 330 -2.85 -12.52 58.36
C HIS A 330 -4.01 -11.52 58.55
N ASP A 331 -3.78 -10.37 59.21
CA ASP A 331 -4.82 -9.38 59.44
C ASP A 331 -5.16 -8.60 58.16
N LEU A 332 -4.15 -8.26 57.34
CA LEU A 332 -4.35 -7.59 56.08
C LEU A 332 -5.05 -8.52 55.07
N MET A 333 -4.67 -9.79 55.01
CA MET A 333 -5.30 -10.74 54.10
C MET A 333 -6.72 -11.10 54.51
N ALA A 334 -7.03 -11.16 55.84
CA ALA A 334 -8.38 -11.34 56.35
C ALA A 334 -9.26 -10.12 56.04
N PHE A 335 -8.73 -8.91 56.16
CA PHE A 335 -9.42 -7.67 55.80
C PHE A 335 -9.74 -7.64 54.28
N LEU A 336 -8.78 -7.95 53.43
CA LEU A 336 -8.98 -7.97 51.97
C LEU A 336 -9.97 -9.05 51.52
N ALA A 337 -10.06 -10.17 52.24
CA ALA A 337 -11.03 -11.22 51.98
C ALA A 337 -12.46 -10.88 52.46
N SER A 338 -12.60 -9.86 53.31
CA SER A 338 -13.89 -9.39 53.82
C SER A 338 -14.52 -8.24 53.02
N LEU A 339 -13.78 -7.71 52.01
CA LEU A 339 -14.26 -6.72 51.04
C LEU A 339 -14.87 -7.41 49.83
#